data_ab119a47cbf60d5c9084145e16bf48b3
#
_entry.id   ab119a47cbf60d5c9084145e16bf48b3
#
_cell.length_a   1.000
_cell.length_b   1.000
_cell.length_c   1.000
_cell.angle_alpha   90.00
_cell.angle_beta   90.00
_cell.angle_gamma   90.00
#
_symmetry.space_group_name_H-M   'P 1'
#
loop_
_entity.id
_entity.type
_entity.pdbx_description
1 polymer ?
#
loop_
_entity_poly.entity_id
_entity_poly.type
_entity_poly.pdbx_seq_one_letter_code
_entity_poly.pdbx_strand_id
1 'polypeptide(L)'
;IIVGYRDNQLFLKEDLEENGTVYIATEDGSVGTKGNVMNAIEENALQADVIFACGPMPMLRAIKKYAEEKEIKAYISLEEHMACGVGACLGCVVKTKEVDHHSHVHNARICTDGPVFDAEEVEI
;
A
#
# COMPACT_ATOMS: atom_id res chain seq x y z
N ILE A 1 2.60 -12.79 4.02
CA ILE A 1 1.60 -12.14 3.18
C ILE A 1 0.37 -11.83 4.03
N ILE A 2 -0.10 -10.59 4.00
CA ILE A 2 -1.27 -10.17 4.78
C ILE A 2 -2.32 -9.63 3.81
N VAL A 3 -3.52 -10.19 3.86
CA VAL A 3 -4.61 -9.84 2.94
C VAL A 3 -5.85 -9.43 3.72
N GLY A 4 -6.41 -8.29 3.34
CA GLY A 4 -7.66 -7.78 3.90
C GLY A 4 -8.84 -8.04 2.96
N TYR A 5 -9.92 -8.58 3.52
CA TYR A 5 -11.19 -8.81 2.82
C TYR A 5 -12.33 -8.17 3.59
N ARG A 6 -13.46 -7.93 2.92
CA ARG A 6 -14.68 -7.46 3.58
C ARG A 6 -15.38 -8.57 4.36
N ASP A 7 -15.41 -9.77 3.76
CA ASP A 7 -16.13 -10.94 4.24
C ASP A 7 -15.36 -12.23 3.94
N ASN A 8 -16.06 -13.37 3.94
CA ASN A 8 -15.47 -14.68 3.72
C ASN A 8 -15.23 -15.04 2.24
N GLN A 9 -15.34 -14.10 1.32
CA GLN A 9 -15.01 -14.30 -0.09
C GLN A 9 -13.51 -14.14 -0.32
N LEU A 10 -12.75 -15.16 0.01
CA LEU A 10 -11.28 -15.16 0.03
C LEU A 10 -10.70 -15.48 -1.34
N PHE A 11 -10.87 -14.58 -2.30
CA PHE A 11 -10.30 -14.74 -3.64
C PHE A 11 -8.75 -14.66 -3.59
N LEU A 12 -8.10 -15.42 -4.48
CA LEU A 12 -6.63 -15.53 -4.58
C LEU A 12 -5.91 -16.11 -3.34
N LYS A 13 -6.64 -16.60 -2.33
CA LYS A 13 -6.03 -17.13 -1.12
C LYS A 13 -5.08 -18.29 -1.41
N GLU A 14 -5.51 -19.27 -2.22
CA GLU A 14 -4.71 -20.43 -2.56
C GLU A 14 -3.44 -20.06 -3.33
N ASP A 15 -3.55 -19.16 -4.30
CA ASP A 15 -2.41 -18.66 -5.07
C ASP A 15 -1.39 -17.92 -4.17
N LEU A 16 -1.86 -17.17 -3.19
CA LEU A 16 -1.01 -16.49 -2.23
C LEU A 16 -0.32 -17.46 -1.28
N GLU A 17 -1.01 -18.52 -0.84
CA GLU A 17 -0.45 -19.55 0.04
C GLU A 17 0.71 -20.32 -0.60
N GLU A 18 0.73 -20.43 -1.93
CA GLU A 18 1.84 -21.02 -2.68
C GLU A 18 3.14 -20.19 -2.57
N ASN A 19 3.02 -18.91 -2.28
CA ASN A 19 4.14 -17.96 -2.24
C ASN A 19 4.61 -17.60 -0.82
N GLY A 20 3.93 -18.06 0.20
CA GLY A 20 4.31 -17.78 1.58
C GLY A 20 3.18 -18.02 2.58
N THR A 21 3.45 -17.71 3.83
CA THR A 21 2.44 -17.78 4.90
C THR A 21 1.45 -16.64 4.74
N VAL A 22 0.16 -16.94 4.70
CA VAL A 22 -0.92 -15.97 4.53
C VAL A 22 -1.64 -15.72 5.84
N TYR A 23 -1.76 -14.46 6.22
CA TYR A 23 -2.57 -13.98 7.33
C TYR A 23 -3.76 -13.20 6.78
N ILE A 24 -4.96 -13.51 7.27
CA ILE A 24 -6.20 -12.93 6.75
C ILE A 24 -6.82 -12.00 7.80
N ALA A 25 -7.25 -10.83 7.35
CA ALA A 25 -8.11 -9.93 8.09
C ALA A 25 -9.44 -9.79 7.34
N THR A 26 -10.56 -9.85 8.05
CA THR A 26 -11.88 -9.60 7.49
C THR A 26 -12.59 -8.53 8.30
N GLU A 27 -13.29 -7.62 7.62
CA GLU A 27 -14.03 -6.54 8.29
C GLU A 27 -15.15 -7.10 9.19
N ASP A 28 -15.83 -8.15 8.74
CA ASP A 28 -16.90 -8.80 9.49
C ASP A 28 -16.42 -9.82 10.53
N GLY A 29 -15.15 -10.19 10.53
CA GLY A 29 -14.55 -11.16 11.43
C GLY A 29 -14.91 -12.62 11.14
N SER A 30 -15.45 -12.92 9.96
CA SER A 30 -15.86 -14.28 9.58
C SER A 30 -14.68 -15.24 9.40
N VAL A 31 -13.53 -14.75 9.00
CA VAL A 31 -12.29 -15.50 8.85
C VAL A 31 -11.10 -14.67 9.35
N GLY A 32 -10.15 -15.32 10.00
CA GLY A 32 -8.93 -14.70 10.48
C GLY A 32 -9.14 -13.60 11.53
N THR A 33 -8.33 -12.56 11.46
CA THR A 33 -8.41 -11.40 12.34
C THR A 33 -9.59 -10.51 11.95
N LYS A 34 -10.42 -10.12 12.91
CA LYS A 34 -11.47 -9.13 12.68
C LYS A 34 -10.87 -7.73 12.59
N GLY A 35 -11.13 -7.05 11.47
CA GLY A 35 -10.66 -5.69 11.23
C GLY A 35 -9.89 -5.57 9.93
N ASN A 36 -8.83 -4.80 9.94
CA ASN A 36 -7.98 -4.53 8.78
C ASN A 36 -6.61 -5.21 8.89
N VAL A 37 -5.75 -4.98 7.90
CA VAL A 37 -4.40 -5.58 7.86
C VAL A 37 -3.53 -5.15 9.04
N MET A 38 -3.72 -3.96 9.60
CA MET A 38 -2.99 -3.50 10.78
C MET A 38 -3.36 -4.33 12.02
N ASN A 39 -4.65 -4.67 12.17
CA ASN A 39 -5.11 -5.55 13.23
C ASN A 39 -4.50 -6.96 13.11
N ALA A 40 -4.35 -7.47 11.89
CA ALA A 40 -3.70 -8.76 11.64
C ALA A 40 -2.21 -8.73 12.01
N ILE A 41 -1.51 -7.63 11.74
CA ILE A 41 -0.11 -7.45 12.13
C ILE A 41 0.03 -7.48 13.65
N GLU A 42 -0.80 -6.76 14.37
CA GLU A 42 -0.78 -6.69 15.83
C GLU A 42 -1.15 -8.02 16.49
N GLU A 43 -2.25 -8.64 16.05
CA GLU A 43 -2.74 -9.90 16.62
C GLU A 43 -1.75 -11.06 16.47
N ASN A 44 -1.08 -11.13 15.32
CA ASN A 44 -0.11 -12.18 15.02
C ASN A 44 1.33 -11.77 15.37
N ALA A 45 1.55 -10.62 15.97
CA ALA A 45 2.86 -10.07 16.31
C ALA A 45 3.87 -10.16 15.15
N LEU A 46 3.43 -9.78 13.95
CA LEU A 46 4.21 -9.89 12.75
C LEU A 46 5.34 -8.84 12.70
N GLN A 47 6.49 -9.26 12.20
CA GLN A 47 7.64 -8.40 12.00
C GLN A 47 8.13 -8.52 10.57
N ALA A 48 8.68 -7.43 10.04
CA ALA A 48 9.23 -7.38 8.70
C ALA A 48 10.44 -6.45 8.64
N ASP A 49 11.35 -6.73 7.73
CA ASP A 49 12.50 -5.86 7.42
C ASP A 49 12.13 -4.85 6.32
N VAL A 50 11.25 -5.27 5.42
CA VAL A 50 10.73 -4.45 4.31
C VAL A 50 9.24 -4.74 4.14
N ILE A 51 8.48 -3.71 3.84
CA ILE A 51 7.04 -3.81 3.57
C ILE A 51 6.77 -3.43 2.11
N PHE A 52 5.98 -4.25 1.44
CA PHE A 52 5.38 -3.93 0.14
C PHE A 52 3.87 -3.91 0.32
N ALA A 53 3.23 -2.81 -0.03
CA ALA A 53 1.80 -2.64 0.20
C ALA A 53 1.06 -2.08 -1.02
N CYS A 54 -0.13 -2.61 -1.24
CA CYS A 54 -1.07 -2.13 -2.25
C CYS A 54 -2.48 -2.20 -1.67
N GLY A 55 -3.26 -1.16 -1.84
CA GLY A 55 -4.63 -1.11 -1.34
C GLY A 55 -5.17 0.31 -1.20
N PRO A 56 -6.31 0.46 -0.50
CA PRO A 56 -6.93 1.76 -0.30
C PRO A 56 -6.03 2.76 0.41
N MET A 57 -6.18 4.03 0.09
CA MET A 57 -5.35 5.10 0.66
C MET A 57 -5.32 5.13 2.19
N PRO A 58 -6.42 4.91 2.93
CA PRO A 58 -6.36 4.84 4.38
C PRO A 58 -5.45 3.73 4.91
N MET A 59 -5.42 2.57 4.24
CA MET A 59 -4.52 1.47 4.56
C MET A 59 -3.06 1.86 4.32
N LEU A 60 -2.77 2.46 3.17
CA LEU A 60 -1.40 2.89 2.83
C LEU A 60 -0.86 3.96 3.79
N ARG A 61 -1.71 4.89 4.23
CA ARG A 61 -1.36 5.86 5.29
C ARG A 61 -1.04 5.18 6.61
N ALA A 62 -1.83 4.20 7.01
CA ALA A 62 -1.59 3.45 8.23
C ALA A 62 -0.28 2.66 8.17
N ILE A 63 0.00 2.02 7.04
CA ILE A 63 1.24 1.28 6.81
C ILE A 63 2.46 2.22 6.80
N LYS A 64 2.36 3.37 6.14
CA LYS A 64 3.42 4.38 6.16
C LYS A 64 3.76 4.80 7.58
N LYS A 65 2.75 5.16 8.38
CA LYS A 65 2.93 5.53 9.77
C LYS A 65 3.57 4.40 10.60
N TYR A 66 3.08 3.18 10.43
CA TYR A 66 3.63 1.99 11.09
C TYR A 66 5.11 1.78 10.74
N ALA A 67 5.45 1.88 9.46
CA ALA A 67 6.83 1.73 8.99
C ALA A 67 7.75 2.82 9.55
N GLU A 68 7.29 4.07 9.61
CA GLU A 68 8.03 5.17 10.22
C GLU A 68 8.27 4.94 11.72
N GLU A 69 7.26 4.51 12.47
CA GLU A 69 7.35 4.22 13.91
C GLU A 69 8.29 3.04 14.21
N LYS A 70 8.34 2.04 13.34
CA LYS A 70 9.17 0.84 13.48
C LYS A 70 10.52 0.95 12.78
N GLU A 71 10.79 2.04 12.08
CA GLU A 71 12.00 2.24 11.27
C GLU A 71 12.18 1.13 10.21
N ILE A 72 11.09 0.74 9.56
CA ILE A 72 11.05 -0.27 8.51
C ILE A 72 10.90 0.42 7.16
N LYS A 73 11.65 -0.05 6.15
CA LYS A 73 11.51 0.41 4.78
C LYS A 73 10.18 -0.08 4.20
N ALA A 74 9.39 0.81 3.62
CA ALA A 74 8.12 0.48 3.00
C ALA A 74 8.02 1.04 1.58
N TYR A 75 7.51 0.21 0.68
CA TYR A 75 7.16 0.58 -0.68
C TYR A 75 5.66 0.43 -0.85
N ILE A 76 5.02 1.46 -1.38
CA ILE A 76 3.58 1.51 -1.57
C ILE A 76 3.23 1.67 -3.04
N SER A 77 2.25 0.91 -3.49
CA SER A 77 1.68 1.03 -4.81
C SER A 77 0.46 1.93 -4.75
N LEU A 78 0.54 3.08 -5.40
CA LEU A 78 -0.52 4.07 -5.44
C LEU A 78 -1.42 3.85 -6.65
N GLU A 79 -2.71 4.10 -6.46
CA GLU A 79 -3.73 4.03 -7.50
C GLU A 79 -4.41 5.39 -7.64
N GLU A 80 -4.65 5.80 -8.87
CA GLU A 80 -5.39 7.03 -9.18
C GLU A 80 -6.09 6.89 -10.54
N HIS A 81 -7.12 7.67 -10.74
CA HIS A 81 -7.78 7.75 -12.04
C HIS A 81 -6.85 8.38 -13.08
N MET A 82 -6.56 7.63 -14.13
CA MET A 82 -5.67 8.06 -15.19
C MET A 82 -6.46 8.45 -16.44
N ALA A 83 -6.16 9.62 -17.00
CA ALA A 83 -6.74 10.05 -18.26
C ALA A 83 -5.80 9.75 -19.43
N CYS A 84 -4.56 10.25 -19.41
CA CYS A 84 -3.64 10.07 -20.52
C CYS A 84 -2.72 8.83 -20.41
N GLY A 85 -2.32 8.44 -19.21
CA GLY A 85 -1.38 7.34 -18.96
C GLY A 85 0.06 7.60 -19.43
N VAL A 86 0.34 8.79 -19.95
CA VAL A 86 1.66 9.15 -20.52
C VAL A 86 2.33 10.35 -19.82
N GLY A 87 1.80 10.75 -18.69
CA GLY A 87 2.37 11.82 -17.87
C GLY A 87 2.08 13.25 -18.32
N ALA A 88 1.18 13.45 -19.28
CA ALA A 88 0.91 14.75 -19.87
C ALA A 88 -0.20 15.55 -19.18
N CYS A 89 -1.27 14.89 -18.72
CA CYS A 89 -2.47 15.58 -18.21
C CYS A 89 -2.39 15.99 -16.73
N LEU A 90 -1.44 15.47 -15.98
CA LEU A 90 -1.27 15.70 -14.53
C LEU A 90 -2.50 15.32 -13.66
N GLY A 91 -3.34 14.41 -14.17
CA GLY A 91 -4.53 13.94 -13.45
C GLY A 91 -4.22 12.97 -12.29
N CYS A 92 -3.11 12.25 -12.37
CA CYS A 92 -2.73 11.21 -11.40
C CYS A 92 -1.49 11.60 -10.58
N VAL A 93 -1.35 12.85 -10.17
CA VAL A 93 -0.19 13.30 -9.42
C VAL A 93 -0.33 13.03 -7.93
N VAL A 94 0.79 12.70 -7.29
CA VAL A 94 0.96 12.64 -5.85
C VAL A 94 2.03 13.64 -5.43
N LYS A 95 1.87 14.25 -4.26
CA LYS A 95 2.88 15.14 -3.71
C LYS A 95 4.09 14.36 -3.22
N THR A 96 5.27 14.89 -3.47
CA THR A 96 6.55 14.33 -3.04
C THR A 96 7.35 15.30 -2.20
N LYS A 97 8.27 14.79 -1.41
CA LYS A 97 9.19 15.62 -0.61
C LYS A 97 10.22 16.30 -1.50
N GLU A 98 10.67 15.62 -2.54
CA GLU A 98 11.64 16.15 -3.50
C GLU A 98 10.99 16.81 -4.70
N VAL A 99 11.70 17.71 -5.34
CA VAL A 99 11.27 18.38 -6.57
C VAL A 99 11.49 17.45 -7.76
N ASP A 100 10.44 17.27 -8.57
CA ASP A 100 10.55 16.55 -9.83
C ASP A 100 11.45 17.28 -10.83
N HIS A 101 12.38 16.57 -11.42
CA HIS A 101 13.34 17.13 -12.39
C HIS A 101 12.72 17.63 -13.70
N HIS A 102 11.49 17.20 -13.99
CA HIS A 102 10.79 17.53 -15.22
C HIS A 102 9.88 18.77 -15.07
N SER A 103 9.05 18.77 -14.03
CA SER A 103 8.08 19.85 -13.79
C SER A 103 8.57 20.93 -12.82
N HIS A 104 9.68 20.68 -12.13
CA HIS A 104 10.26 21.55 -11.10
C HIS A 104 9.29 21.84 -9.92
N VAL A 105 8.35 20.92 -9.65
CA VAL A 105 7.43 20.97 -8.53
C VAL A 105 7.52 19.69 -7.70
N HIS A 106 7.02 19.73 -6.47
CA HIS A 106 6.98 18.58 -5.57
C HIS A 106 5.86 17.61 -5.91
N ASN A 107 5.89 17.04 -7.11
CA ASN A 107 4.89 16.10 -7.60
C ASN A 107 5.54 14.93 -8.34
N ALA A 108 4.92 13.77 -8.25
CA ALA A 108 5.22 12.62 -9.11
C ALA A 108 3.92 12.16 -9.81
N ARG A 109 4.05 11.61 -10.99
CA ARG A 109 2.93 11.10 -11.78
C ARG A 109 2.83 9.59 -11.58
N ILE A 110 1.73 9.12 -11.04
CA ILE A 110 1.55 7.70 -10.73
C ILE A 110 1.66 6.85 -12.01
N CYS A 111 1.19 7.36 -13.15
CA CYS A 111 1.21 6.63 -14.41
C CYS A 111 2.61 6.41 -15.02
N THR A 112 3.54 7.33 -14.82
CA THR A 112 4.89 7.28 -15.46
C THR A 112 6.03 7.18 -14.47
N ASP A 113 5.91 7.78 -13.29
CA ASP A 113 6.96 7.79 -12.26
C ASP A 113 6.75 6.65 -11.24
N GLY A 114 5.52 6.15 -11.10
CA GLY A 114 5.12 5.04 -10.26
C GLY A 114 4.74 3.78 -11.07
N PRO A 115 3.80 2.97 -10.57
CA PRO A 115 2.91 3.20 -9.43
C PRO A 115 3.54 2.98 -8.05
N VAL A 116 4.69 2.35 -7.96
CA VAL A 116 5.34 2.01 -6.70
C VAL A 116 6.32 3.11 -6.28
N PHE A 117 6.16 3.59 -5.07
CA PHE A 117 7.01 4.62 -4.47
C PHE A 117 7.54 4.17 -3.12
N ASP A 118 8.68 4.70 -2.75
CA ASP A 118 9.11 4.67 -1.35
C ASP A 118 8.12 5.48 -0.51
N ALA A 119 7.62 4.88 0.57
CA ALA A 119 6.64 5.54 1.43
C ALA A 119 7.16 6.84 2.05
N GLU A 120 8.47 6.98 2.20
CA GLU A 120 9.10 8.20 2.72
C GLU A 120 9.11 9.35 1.71
N GLU A 121 9.10 9.05 0.41
CA GLU A 121 9.17 10.06 -0.66
C GLU A 121 7.84 10.75 -0.91
N VAL A 122 6.71 10.09 -0.66
CA VAL A 122 5.38 10.60 -0.96
C VAL A 122 4.69 11.17 0.26
N GLU A 123 3.99 12.27 0.06
CA GLU A 123 3.16 12.92 1.09
C GLU A 123 1.70 12.46 0.94
N ILE A 124 1.36 11.42 1.66
CA ILE A 124 -0.01 10.89 1.69
C ILE A 124 -0.65 10.97 3.06
#